data_7da5f6f74b68a3b7b9a15a65d04cebc3
#
_entry.id   7da5f6f74b68a3b7b9a15a65d04cebc3
#
_cell.length_a   1.000
_cell.length_b   1.000
_cell.length_c   1.000
_cell.angle_alpha   90.00
_cell.angle_beta   90.00
_cell.angle_gamma   90.00
#
_symmetry.space_group_name_H-M   'P 1'
#
loop_
_entity.id
_entity.type
_entity.pdbx_description
1 polymer ?
#
loop_
_entity_poly.entity_id
_entity_poly.type
_entity_poly.pdbx_seq_one_letter_code
_entity_poly.pdbx_strand_id
1 'polypeptide(L)'
;MKKIFLFLLASIALESFAQLPQPTDYLTPAFHKGRREALRQLMPANSVAIFFSAPVRNFANDVEYKYHANPDLFYFTGYTEPEAVLLVFKEPQTAGATKPYTELFFVQKKDSANERWTGKRLGI
;
A
#
# COMPACT_ATOMS: atom_id res chain seq x y z
N MET A 1 -34.78 -10.69 37.13
CA MET A 1 -34.70 -10.99 35.67
C MET A 1 -34.78 -9.74 34.79
N LYS A 2 -35.76 -8.84 34.96
CA LYS A 2 -35.87 -7.60 34.12
C LYS A 2 -34.63 -6.67 34.20
N LYS A 3 -33.99 -6.53 35.36
CA LYS A 3 -32.83 -5.65 35.55
C LYS A 3 -31.54 -6.21 34.88
N ILE A 4 -31.39 -7.54 34.84
CA ILE A 4 -30.25 -8.20 34.15
C ILE A 4 -30.41 -8.05 32.63
N PHE A 5 -31.63 -8.13 32.12
CA PHE A 5 -31.92 -7.95 30.68
C PHE A 5 -31.64 -6.51 30.23
N LEU A 6 -31.90 -5.52 31.07
CA LEU A 6 -31.63 -4.12 30.79
C LEU A 6 -30.09 -3.84 30.75
N PHE A 7 -29.33 -4.50 31.63
CA PHE A 7 -27.87 -4.37 31.66
C PHE A 7 -27.19 -5.01 30.43
N LEU A 8 -27.73 -6.16 29.99
CA LEU A 8 -27.25 -6.84 28.78
C LEU A 8 -27.54 -6.02 27.51
N LEU A 9 -28.69 -5.38 27.43
CA LEU A 9 -29.06 -4.49 26.32
C LEU A 9 -28.19 -3.23 26.28
N ALA A 10 -27.83 -2.67 27.44
CA ALA A 10 -26.98 -1.50 27.56
C ALA A 10 -25.51 -1.81 27.15
N SER A 11 -25.00 -3.02 27.44
CA SER A 11 -23.66 -3.43 27.02
C SER A 11 -23.54 -3.62 25.51
N ILE A 12 -24.57 -4.13 24.85
CA ILE A 12 -24.62 -4.29 23.38
C ILE A 12 -24.66 -2.91 22.68
N ALA A 13 -25.36 -1.94 23.27
CA ALA A 13 -25.42 -0.58 22.72
C ALA A 13 -24.07 0.18 22.82
N LEU A 14 -23.25 -0.13 23.84
CA LEU A 14 -21.94 0.49 24.02
C LEU A 14 -20.90 0.00 22.98
N GLU A 15 -21.00 -1.22 22.52
CA GLU A 15 -20.09 -1.74 21.48
C GLU A 15 -20.31 -1.09 20.11
N SER A 16 -21.52 -0.59 19.83
CA SER A 16 -21.85 0.07 18.56
C SER A 16 -21.17 1.44 18.38
N PHE A 17 -20.66 2.06 19.44
CA PHE A 17 -19.94 3.33 19.39
C PHE A 17 -18.42 3.19 19.28
N ALA A 18 -17.89 1.96 19.39
CA ALA A 18 -16.45 1.72 19.36
C ALA A 18 -15.85 1.68 17.94
N GLN A 19 -16.66 1.69 16.90
CA GLN A 19 -16.18 1.83 15.53
C GLN A 19 -16.07 3.32 15.19
N LEU A 20 -14.95 3.92 15.58
CA LEU A 20 -14.59 5.23 15.03
C LEU A 20 -14.56 5.09 13.51
N PRO A 21 -15.26 5.96 12.74
CA PRO A 21 -15.15 5.94 11.30
C PRO A 21 -13.69 6.09 10.94
N GLN A 22 -13.17 5.16 10.13
CA GLN A 22 -11.81 5.29 9.61
C GLN A 22 -11.73 6.62 8.85
N PRO A 23 -10.63 7.37 8.98
CA PRO A 23 -10.45 8.59 8.21
C PRO A 23 -10.74 8.32 6.73
N THR A 24 -11.58 9.15 6.11
CA THR A 24 -11.98 8.99 4.70
C THR A 24 -11.13 9.82 3.74
N ASP A 25 -10.08 10.43 4.23
CA ASP A 25 -9.13 11.26 3.48
C ASP A 25 -8.01 10.46 2.79
N TYR A 26 -8.11 9.12 2.81
CA TYR A 26 -7.17 8.27 2.09
C TYR A 26 -7.33 8.41 0.58
N LEU A 27 -6.19 8.54 -0.09
CA LEU A 27 -6.13 8.49 -1.55
C LEU A 27 -6.58 7.10 -2.04
N THR A 28 -7.54 7.08 -2.94
CA THR A 28 -8.12 5.83 -3.43
C THR A 28 -7.20 5.13 -4.45
N PRO A 29 -7.35 3.81 -4.67
CA PRO A 29 -6.66 3.11 -5.77
C PRO A 29 -6.91 3.76 -7.13
N ALA A 30 -8.12 4.31 -7.35
CA ALA A 30 -8.47 5.04 -8.58
C ALA A 30 -7.66 6.32 -8.75
N PHE A 31 -7.39 7.05 -7.66
CA PHE A 31 -6.51 8.21 -7.69
C PHE A 31 -5.10 7.83 -8.17
N HIS A 32 -4.47 6.86 -7.52
CA HIS A 32 -3.10 6.42 -7.87
C HIS A 32 -3.02 5.89 -9.32
N LYS A 33 -4.02 5.12 -9.76
CA LYS A 33 -4.13 4.67 -11.16
C LYS A 33 -4.21 5.86 -12.12
N GLY A 34 -5.04 6.86 -11.82
CA GLY A 34 -5.15 8.08 -12.63
C GLY A 34 -3.85 8.87 -12.72
N ARG A 35 -3.04 8.88 -11.65
CA ARG A 35 -1.73 9.55 -11.66
C ARG A 35 -0.73 8.81 -12.55
N ARG A 36 -0.69 7.48 -12.51
CA ARG A 36 0.17 6.68 -13.40
C ARG A 36 -0.23 6.84 -14.87
N GLU A 37 -1.52 6.88 -15.15
CA GLU A 37 -2.03 7.12 -16.50
C GLU A 37 -1.63 8.52 -17.01
N ALA A 38 -1.78 9.57 -16.20
CA ALA A 38 -1.37 10.91 -16.54
C ALA A 38 0.15 11.00 -16.80
N LEU A 39 0.96 10.35 -15.96
CA LEU A 39 2.40 10.24 -16.19
C LEU A 39 2.68 9.59 -17.54
N ARG A 40 2.05 8.46 -17.83
CA ARG A 40 2.27 7.71 -19.07
C ARG A 40 1.97 8.55 -20.31
N GLN A 41 0.96 9.40 -20.27
CA GLN A 41 0.64 10.32 -21.37
C GLN A 41 1.77 11.32 -21.64
N LEU A 42 2.43 11.81 -20.60
CA LEU A 42 3.52 12.79 -20.68
C LEU A 42 4.87 12.16 -21.06
N MET A 43 5.03 10.85 -20.93
CA MET A 43 6.30 10.16 -21.20
C MET A 43 6.64 10.16 -22.70
N PRO A 44 7.93 10.28 -23.08
CA PRO A 44 8.39 10.08 -24.43
C PRO A 44 8.08 8.68 -24.96
N ALA A 45 7.98 8.52 -26.27
CA ALA A 45 7.86 7.21 -26.90
C ALA A 45 9.03 6.29 -26.54
N ASN A 46 8.77 4.99 -26.45
CA ASN A 46 9.77 3.95 -26.11
C ASN A 46 10.48 4.16 -24.76
N SER A 47 9.77 4.70 -23.77
CA SER A 47 10.33 4.98 -22.45
C SER A 47 9.67 4.17 -21.33
N VAL A 48 10.39 4.03 -20.23
CA VAL A 48 9.92 3.48 -18.96
C VAL A 48 10.29 4.40 -17.82
N ALA A 49 9.35 4.67 -16.93
CA ALA A 49 9.61 5.34 -15.66
C ALA A 49 9.74 4.29 -14.56
N ILE A 50 10.75 4.43 -13.70
CA ILE A 50 11.06 3.49 -12.63
C ILE A 50 11.05 4.24 -11.30
N PHE A 51 10.26 3.75 -10.35
CA PHE A 51 10.15 4.32 -8.99
C PHE A 51 10.55 3.26 -7.98
N PHE A 52 11.45 3.61 -7.07
CA PHE A 52 11.93 2.74 -6.01
C PHE A 52 11.36 3.15 -4.67
N SER A 53 11.11 2.17 -3.79
CA SER A 53 10.89 2.44 -2.38
C SER A 53 12.15 3.05 -1.74
N ALA A 54 11.96 3.80 -0.65
CA ALA A 54 13.09 4.22 0.17
C ALA A 54 13.76 2.99 0.83
N PRO A 55 15.07 3.02 1.06
CA PRO A 55 15.74 1.97 1.83
C PRO A 55 15.37 2.07 3.31
N VAL A 56 15.32 0.93 3.98
CA VAL A 56 15.33 0.89 5.45
C VAL A 56 16.69 1.41 5.93
N ARG A 57 16.68 2.26 6.94
CA ARG A 57 17.90 2.85 7.53
C ARG A 57 18.10 2.36 8.93
N ASN A 58 19.29 1.89 9.21
CA ASN A 58 19.69 1.48 10.56
C ASN A 58 20.13 2.71 11.37
N PHE A 59 19.65 2.82 12.61
CA PHE A 59 20.08 3.84 13.56
C PHE A 59 21.35 3.42 14.32
N ALA A 60 21.31 2.24 14.93
CA ALA A 60 22.43 1.65 15.65
C ALA A 60 22.20 0.15 15.89
N ASN A 61 23.20 -0.68 15.66
CA ASN A 61 23.13 -2.13 15.84
C ASN A 61 21.91 -2.74 15.11
N ASP A 62 20.93 -3.25 15.86
CA ASP A 62 19.68 -3.85 15.38
C ASP A 62 18.47 -2.92 15.44
N VAL A 63 18.69 -1.62 15.72
CA VAL A 63 17.64 -0.62 15.80
C VAL A 63 17.55 0.15 14.50
N GLU A 64 16.37 0.13 13.88
CA GLU A 64 16.08 0.85 12.65
C GLU A 64 15.41 2.20 12.94
N TYR A 65 15.63 3.19 12.06
CA TYR A 65 14.80 4.38 12.01
C TYR A 65 13.38 4.01 11.61
N LYS A 66 12.40 4.78 12.09
CA LYS A 66 11.04 4.66 11.57
C LYS A 66 11.06 4.80 10.05
N TYR A 67 10.55 3.80 9.36
CA TYR A 67 10.49 3.80 7.90
C TYR A 67 9.60 4.93 7.37
N HIS A 68 10.11 5.65 6.37
CA HIS A 68 9.37 6.63 5.59
C HIS A 68 9.35 6.22 4.13
N ALA A 69 8.15 6.02 3.59
CA ALA A 69 7.98 5.68 2.18
C ALA A 69 8.54 6.78 1.28
N ASN A 70 9.07 6.37 0.11
CA ASN A 70 9.43 7.32 -0.93
C ASN A 70 8.16 8.07 -1.39
N PRO A 71 8.12 9.41 -1.36
CA PRO A 71 6.93 10.19 -1.70
C PRO A 71 6.45 9.96 -3.14
N ASP A 72 7.36 9.79 -4.10
CA ASP A 72 7.01 9.56 -5.50
C ASP A 72 6.37 8.19 -5.69
N LEU A 73 6.96 7.12 -5.12
CA LEU A 73 6.37 5.79 -5.16
C LEU A 73 4.99 5.78 -4.48
N PHE A 74 4.88 6.43 -3.30
CA PHE A 74 3.61 6.57 -2.60
C PHE A 74 2.56 7.31 -3.43
N TYR A 75 2.94 8.42 -4.08
CA TYR A 75 2.02 9.19 -4.94
C TYR A 75 1.43 8.34 -6.06
N PHE A 76 2.24 7.48 -6.68
CA PHE A 76 1.79 6.62 -7.78
C PHE A 76 1.12 5.32 -7.34
N THR A 77 1.33 4.84 -6.12
CA THR A 77 0.86 3.50 -5.70
C THR A 77 0.03 3.47 -4.43
N GLY A 78 0.22 4.43 -3.53
CA GLY A 78 -0.26 4.36 -2.15
C GLY A 78 0.52 3.37 -1.26
N TYR A 79 1.63 2.80 -1.77
CA TYR A 79 2.42 1.79 -1.08
C TYR A 79 3.38 2.40 -0.07
N THR A 80 3.37 1.87 1.15
CA THR A 80 4.11 2.43 2.28
C THR A 80 5.18 1.50 2.84
N GLU A 81 5.41 0.33 2.22
CA GLU A 81 6.39 -0.64 2.68
C GLU A 81 7.71 -0.50 1.92
N PRO A 82 8.85 -0.95 2.48
CA PRO A 82 10.13 -0.99 1.79
C PRO A 82 10.17 -2.08 0.69
N GLU A 83 11.29 -2.13 -0.03
CA GLU A 83 11.62 -3.17 -1.01
C GLU A 83 10.57 -3.33 -2.12
N ALA A 84 10.16 -2.22 -2.71
CA ALA A 84 9.25 -2.20 -3.83
C ALA A 84 9.80 -1.42 -5.01
N VAL A 85 9.38 -1.81 -6.22
CA VAL A 85 9.73 -1.13 -7.47
C VAL A 85 8.48 -1.07 -8.36
N LEU A 86 8.15 0.13 -8.83
CA LEU A 86 7.12 0.34 -9.84
C LEU A 86 7.78 0.68 -11.18
N LEU A 87 7.40 -0.04 -12.24
CA LEU A 87 7.71 0.32 -13.62
C LEU A 87 6.43 0.76 -14.32
N VAL A 88 6.49 1.93 -14.97
CA VAL A 88 5.41 2.44 -15.82
C VAL A 88 5.96 2.56 -17.25
N PHE A 89 5.41 1.81 -18.17
CA PHE A 89 5.81 1.80 -19.58
C PHE A 89 4.94 2.76 -20.40
N LYS A 90 5.56 3.49 -21.31
CA LYS A 90 4.81 4.35 -22.25
C LYS A 90 3.90 3.51 -23.13
N GLU A 91 4.44 2.48 -23.79
CA GLU A 91 3.73 1.55 -24.64
C GLU A 91 3.42 0.23 -23.93
N PRO A 92 2.33 -0.46 -24.31
CA PRO A 92 2.02 -1.78 -23.78
C PRO A 92 3.15 -2.78 -24.05
N GLN A 93 3.48 -3.59 -23.07
CA GLN A 93 4.44 -4.69 -23.11
C GLN A 93 3.71 -6.03 -23.15
N THR A 94 4.32 -7.02 -23.81
CA THR A 94 3.77 -8.39 -23.88
C THR A 94 4.75 -9.45 -23.36
N ALA A 95 5.99 -9.06 -23.06
CA ALA A 95 7.04 -9.98 -22.62
C ALA A 95 6.63 -10.74 -21.36
N GLY A 96 6.59 -12.07 -21.41
CA GLY A 96 6.30 -12.93 -20.27
C GLY A 96 4.82 -12.94 -19.82
N ALA A 97 3.90 -12.32 -20.56
CA ALA A 97 2.50 -12.25 -20.18
C ALA A 97 1.56 -12.65 -21.33
N THR A 98 0.39 -13.19 -20.97
CA THR A 98 -0.66 -13.56 -21.93
C THR A 98 -1.49 -12.36 -22.38
N LYS A 99 -1.47 -11.26 -21.65
CA LYS A 99 -2.16 -10.01 -21.95
C LYS A 99 -1.18 -8.84 -21.90
N PRO A 100 -1.36 -7.83 -22.77
CA PRO A 100 -0.54 -6.62 -22.70
C PRO A 100 -0.69 -5.92 -21.35
N TYR A 101 0.41 -5.37 -20.85
CA TYR A 101 0.47 -4.60 -19.63
C TYR A 101 1.25 -3.30 -19.86
N THR A 102 0.94 -2.28 -19.09
CA THR A 102 1.61 -0.96 -19.14
C THR A 102 2.35 -0.65 -17.83
N GLU A 103 2.22 -1.50 -16.83
CA GLU A 103 2.86 -1.30 -15.52
C GLU A 103 3.18 -2.64 -14.87
N LEU A 104 4.28 -2.67 -14.12
CA LEU A 104 4.67 -3.79 -13.26
C LEU A 104 4.98 -3.23 -11.88
N PHE A 105 4.43 -3.87 -10.86
CA PHE A 105 4.67 -3.49 -9.48
C PHE A 105 5.23 -4.70 -8.71
N PHE A 106 6.48 -4.58 -8.32
CA PHE A 106 7.18 -5.58 -7.52
C PHE A 106 7.10 -5.18 -6.06
N VAL A 107 6.71 -6.11 -5.20
CA VAL A 107 6.57 -5.93 -3.77
C VAL A 107 7.16 -7.11 -3.02
N GLN A 108 7.45 -6.93 -1.73
CA GLN A 108 7.92 -8.01 -0.89
C GLN A 108 6.90 -9.17 -0.86
N LYS A 109 7.42 -10.40 -0.89
CA LYS A 109 6.61 -11.59 -0.67
C LYS A 109 6.08 -11.60 0.78
N LYS A 110 4.87 -12.12 0.98
CA LYS A 110 4.38 -12.45 2.32
C LYS A 110 5.29 -13.46 3.00
N ASP A 111 5.61 -13.17 4.27
CA ASP A 111 6.39 -14.03 5.14
C ASP A 111 5.83 -13.94 6.55
N SER A 112 4.99 -14.93 6.90
CA SER A 112 4.30 -14.97 8.19
C SER A 112 5.25 -15.07 9.40
N ALA A 113 6.48 -15.53 9.21
CA ALA A 113 7.49 -15.54 10.26
C ALA A 113 8.03 -14.14 10.54
N ASN A 114 8.38 -13.40 9.48
CA ASN A 114 8.87 -12.03 9.58
C ASN A 114 7.74 -11.04 9.92
N GLU A 115 6.53 -11.24 9.43
CA GLU A 115 5.37 -10.37 9.71
C GLU A 115 5.03 -10.25 11.20
N ARG A 116 5.44 -11.22 12.02
CA ARG A 116 5.30 -11.13 13.48
C ARG A 116 6.13 -10.01 14.09
N TRP A 117 7.24 -9.65 13.45
CA TRP A 117 8.19 -8.64 13.92
C TRP A 117 8.06 -7.31 13.15
N THR A 118 7.80 -7.39 11.86
CA THR A 118 7.80 -6.22 10.95
C THR A 118 6.39 -5.71 10.62
N GLY A 119 5.34 -6.40 11.06
CA GLY A 119 3.96 -6.10 10.67
C GLY A 119 3.53 -6.82 9.38
N LYS A 120 2.23 -6.80 9.10
CA LYS A 120 1.64 -7.42 7.91
C LYS A 120 2.13 -6.77 6.63
N ARG A 121 2.42 -7.58 5.60
CA ARG A 121 2.82 -7.15 4.27
C ARG A 121 1.68 -7.30 3.27
N LEU A 122 1.61 -6.37 2.32
CA LEU A 122 0.61 -6.39 1.24
C LEU A 122 0.94 -7.40 0.13
N GLY A 123 2.16 -7.94 0.11
CA GLY A 123 2.64 -8.87 -0.91
C GLY A 123 1.80 -10.15 -1.06
N ILE A 124 2.07 -10.89 -2.14
CA ILE A 124 1.43 -12.13 -2.55
C ILE A 124 2.22 -13.36 -2.11
#